data_43df6a29dd1b6fa4a15b398d82e589a6
#
_entry.id   43df6a29dd1b6fa4a15b398d82e589a6
#
_cell.length_a   1.000
_cell.length_b   1.000
_cell.length_c   1.000
_cell.angle_alpha   90.00
_cell.angle_beta   90.00
_cell.angle_gamma   90.00
#
_symmetry.space_group_name_H-M   'P 1'
#
loop_
_entity.id
_entity.type
_entity.pdbx_description
1 polymer ?
#
loop_
_entity_poly.entity_id
_entity_poly.type
_entity_poly.pdbx_seq_one_letter_code
_entity_poly.pdbx_strand_id
1 'polypeptide(L)'
;MPVTYRPLRDTEYDALADLLNVASVGDGRAQHQVGEEIREDFESHPVHLADHTLSAWHGDQLVGAVYTYLLPSDVREVRCYVLGTVHPDQRGKGIGRRLMEWGLERGTVLLQASGNDLPKYLRVDTSPMNTSAIRLLERFGLEPIWYFSDLRADLHEPTPAPRPSVGFRIVPWDLARNEEARLAKNAAFMDHWGSTPTAPEWWTTQTSGFGSRPDWSYFAVNDDDQIVGHLITHRFENDDELLGAKYAWIDNIGTLAEWRGRGVASQLIATALTKYRAEGMRFAALDVDSANPTGAFRLYESLGFRLWREFVHYQRVISA
;
A
#
# COMPACT_ATOMS: atom_id res chain seq x y z
N MET A 1 17.96 -31.10 -0.24
CA MET A 1 16.63 -31.68 -0.50
C MET A 1 16.00 -30.96 -1.69
N PRO A 2 15.12 -31.59 -2.49
CA PRO A 2 14.39 -30.88 -3.54
C PRO A 2 13.43 -29.88 -2.93
N VAL A 3 13.13 -28.81 -3.67
CA VAL A 3 12.11 -27.83 -3.28
C VAL A 3 10.71 -28.41 -3.54
N THR A 4 9.86 -28.38 -2.52
CA THR A 4 8.45 -28.79 -2.60
C THR A 4 7.54 -27.58 -2.71
N TYR A 5 6.41 -27.73 -3.40
CA TYR A 5 5.46 -26.65 -3.64
C TYR A 5 4.07 -27.06 -3.19
N ARG A 6 3.43 -26.20 -2.42
CA ARG A 6 2.06 -26.37 -1.92
C ARG A 6 1.44 -25.05 -1.53
N PRO A 7 0.11 -24.95 -1.34
CA PRO A 7 -0.49 -23.80 -0.71
C PRO A 7 0.08 -23.51 0.70
N LEU A 8 0.02 -22.26 1.13
CA LEU A 8 0.26 -21.88 2.53
C LEU A 8 -0.85 -22.46 3.42
N ARG A 9 -0.52 -22.65 4.70
CA ARG A 9 -1.45 -23.01 5.76
C ARG A 9 -1.67 -21.82 6.69
N ASP A 10 -2.77 -21.82 7.39
CA ASP A 10 -3.14 -20.80 8.38
C ASP A 10 -2.17 -20.66 9.57
N THR A 11 -1.34 -21.68 9.80
CA THR A 11 -0.30 -21.68 10.84
C THR A 11 1.05 -21.18 10.33
N GLU A 12 1.14 -20.70 9.08
CA GLU A 12 2.43 -20.37 8.41
C GLU A 12 2.60 -18.87 8.11
N TYR A 13 1.78 -18.01 8.70
CA TYR A 13 1.90 -16.56 8.51
C TYR A 13 3.21 -15.99 9.04
N ASP A 14 3.72 -16.51 10.16
CA ASP A 14 5.03 -16.11 10.70
C ASP A 14 6.17 -16.51 9.76
N ALA A 15 6.12 -17.71 9.18
CA ALA A 15 7.10 -18.14 8.19
C ALA A 15 7.06 -17.26 6.91
N LEU A 16 5.86 -16.81 6.52
CA LEU A 16 5.73 -15.87 5.40
C LEU A 16 6.31 -14.49 5.77
N ALA A 17 6.03 -14.00 6.97
CA ALA A 17 6.60 -12.76 7.49
C ALA A 17 8.14 -12.80 7.49
N ASP A 18 8.73 -13.86 8.02
CA ASP A 18 10.18 -14.06 8.03
C ASP A 18 10.79 -14.02 6.62
N LEU A 19 10.15 -14.71 5.67
CA LEU A 19 10.59 -14.69 4.27
C LEU A 19 10.51 -13.30 3.66
N LEU A 20 9.39 -12.58 3.88
CA LEU A 20 9.18 -11.22 3.37
C LEU A 20 10.20 -10.26 3.97
N ASN A 21 10.48 -10.35 5.27
CA ASN A 21 11.43 -9.50 5.98
C ASN A 21 12.86 -9.68 5.46
N VAL A 22 13.32 -10.92 5.30
CA VAL A 22 14.65 -11.20 4.74
C VAL A 22 14.77 -10.70 3.30
N ALA A 23 13.73 -10.88 2.49
CA ALA A 23 13.70 -10.39 1.12
C ALA A 23 13.65 -8.86 1.04
N SER A 24 12.86 -8.23 1.90
CA SER A 24 12.71 -6.77 1.99
C SER A 24 14.03 -6.06 2.20
N VAL A 25 14.87 -6.55 3.11
CA VAL A 25 16.23 -6.03 3.33
C VAL A 25 17.07 -6.15 2.05
N GLY A 26 17.06 -7.31 1.42
CA GLY A 26 17.83 -7.58 0.19
C GLY A 26 17.37 -6.74 -1.01
N ASP A 27 16.11 -6.32 -1.03
CA ASP A 27 15.51 -5.55 -2.11
C ASP A 27 15.46 -4.02 -1.81
N GLY A 28 16.05 -3.59 -0.68
CA GLY A 28 16.09 -2.17 -0.28
C GLY A 28 14.72 -1.59 0.11
N ARG A 29 13.74 -2.45 0.42
CA ARG A 29 12.40 -2.02 0.82
C ARG A 29 12.34 -1.58 2.29
N ALA A 30 13.12 -2.24 3.15
CA ALA A 30 13.18 -1.97 4.59
C ALA A 30 11.79 -1.88 5.25
N GLN A 31 10.97 -2.90 5.03
CA GLN A 31 9.68 -3.11 5.68
C GLN A 31 9.76 -4.35 6.54
N HIS A 32 9.17 -4.31 7.72
CA HIS A 32 9.09 -5.43 8.65
C HIS A 32 7.63 -5.80 8.89
N GLN A 33 7.25 -7.00 8.49
CA GLN A 33 5.89 -7.53 8.70
C GLN A 33 5.89 -8.59 9.80
N VAL A 34 4.74 -8.76 10.44
CA VAL A 34 4.48 -9.84 11.39
C VAL A 34 3.34 -10.71 10.90
N GLY A 35 3.28 -11.96 11.36
CA GLY A 35 2.27 -12.90 10.90
C GLY A 35 0.83 -12.45 11.16
N GLU A 36 0.59 -11.70 12.24
CA GLU A 36 -0.72 -11.12 12.56
C GLU A 36 -1.17 -10.09 11.52
N GLU A 37 -0.27 -9.19 11.10
CA GLU A 37 -0.52 -8.22 10.04
C GLU A 37 -0.89 -8.90 8.72
N ILE A 38 -0.12 -9.91 8.30
CA ILE A 38 -0.37 -10.66 7.07
C ILE A 38 -1.70 -11.40 7.14
N ARG A 39 -2.05 -11.94 8.29
CA ARG A 39 -3.34 -12.61 8.50
C ARG A 39 -4.49 -11.62 8.30
N GLU A 40 -4.42 -10.45 8.96
CA GLU A 40 -5.44 -9.41 8.85
C GLU A 40 -5.57 -8.92 7.39
N ASP A 41 -4.46 -8.73 6.69
CA ASP A 41 -4.45 -8.35 5.28
C ASP A 41 -5.12 -9.41 4.40
N PHE A 42 -4.84 -10.69 4.60
CA PHE A 42 -5.47 -11.77 3.85
C PHE A 42 -6.96 -11.96 4.15
N GLU A 43 -7.37 -11.67 5.38
CA GLU A 43 -8.79 -11.71 5.78
C GLU A 43 -9.56 -10.51 5.20
N SER A 44 -8.94 -9.33 5.12
CA SER A 44 -9.54 -8.12 4.54
C SER A 44 -9.64 -8.17 3.02
N HIS A 45 -8.70 -8.84 2.37
CA HIS A 45 -8.76 -9.20 0.97
C HIS A 45 -9.18 -10.68 0.87
N PRO A 46 -10.13 -11.06 0.03
CA PRO A 46 -10.62 -12.46 -0.02
C PRO A 46 -9.54 -13.42 -0.56
N VAL A 47 -8.47 -13.63 0.21
CA VAL A 47 -7.38 -14.54 -0.10
C VAL A 47 -7.67 -15.92 0.53
N HIS A 48 -8.11 -16.86 -0.27
CA HIS A 48 -8.26 -18.25 0.15
C HIS A 48 -6.93 -18.98 0.02
N LEU A 49 -6.30 -19.35 1.14
CA LEU A 49 -4.94 -19.91 1.15
C LEU A 49 -4.75 -21.08 0.18
N ALA A 50 -5.71 -22.00 0.13
CA ALA A 50 -5.65 -23.18 -0.72
C ALA A 50 -5.62 -22.86 -2.23
N ASP A 51 -6.32 -21.80 -2.62
CA ASP A 51 -6.54 -21.46 -4.03
C ASP A 51 -5.72 -20.26 -4.50
N HIS A 52 -5.37 -19.35 -3.58
CA HIS A 52 -4.75 -18.10 -3.94
C HIS A 52 -3.28 -18.00 -3.53
N THR A 53 -2.69 -19.08 -2.97
CA THR A 53 -1.29 -19.09 -2.57
C THR A 53 -0.53 -20.27 -3.13
N LEU A 54 0.75 -20.07 -3.42
CA LEU A 54 1.72 -21.13 -3.66
C LEU A 54 3.01 -20.82 -2.91
N SER A 55 3.45 -21.75 -2.08
CA SER A 55 4.67 -21.67 -1.29
C SER A 55 5.71 -22.68 -1.74
N ALA A 56 6.98 -22.33 -1.65
CA ALA A 56 8.12 -23.17 -1.99
C ALA A 56 8.95 -23.45 -0.73
N TRP A 57 9.15 -24.71 -0.41
CA TRP A 57 9.79 -25.17 0.82
C TRP A 57 11.06 -25.99 0.52
N HIS A 58 12.13 -25.67 1.23
CA HIS A 58 13.34 -26.47 1.23
C HIS A 58 13.52 -27.10 2.64
N GLY A 59 13.11 -28.36 2.79
CA GLY A 59 12.87 -28.94 4.10
C GLY A 59 11.75 -28.20 4.83
N ASP A 60 12.02 -27.71 6.01
CA ASP A 60 11.05 -26.96 6.83
C ASP A 60 11.17 -25.44 6.63
N GLN A 61 12.10 -24.98 5.79
CA GLN A 61 12.28 -23.56 5.52
C GLN A 61 11.42 -23.11 4.34
N LEU A 62 10.61 -22.06 4.53
CA LEU A 62 9.93 -21.36 3.46
C LEU A 62 10.96 -20.53 2.68
N VAL A 63 11.14 -20.83 1.40
CA VAL A 63 12.15 -20.19 0.55
C VAL A 63 11.57 -19.39 -0.61
N GLY A 64 10.27 -19.43 -0.77
CA GLY A 64 9.55 -18.61 -1.74
C GLY A 64 8.05 -18.70 -1.53
N ALA A 65 7.34 -17.65 -1.85
CA ALA A 65 5.88 -17.63 -1.83
C ALA A 65 5.35 -16.68 -2.90
N VAL A 66 4.15 -16.97 -3.38
CA VAL A 66 3.33 -16.10 -4.21
C VAL A 66 1.89 -16.22 -3.76
N TYR A 67 1.19 -15.10 -3.77
CA TYR A 67 -0.26 -15.05 -3.54
C TYR A 67 -0.92 -14.09 -4.51
N THR A 68 -2.20 -14.33 -4.75
CA THR A 68 -3.01 -13.53 -5.66
C THR A 68 -4.25 -13.06 -4.97
N TYR A 69 -4.63 -11.82 -5.21
CA TYR A 69 -5.95 -11.33 -4.82
C TYR A 69 -6.57 -10.48 -5.92
N LEU A 70 -7.85 -10.69 -6.10
CA LEU A 70 -8.65 -9.91 -7.03
C LEU A 70 -9.13 -8.65 -6.32
N LEU A 71 -8.88 -7.49 -6.92
CA LEU A 71 -9.51 -6.25 -6.51
C LEU A 71 -10.74 -6.04 -7.40
N PRO A 72 -11.94 -6.42 -6.92
CA PRO A 72 -13.15 -6.31 -7.71
C PRO A 72 -13.49 -4.85 -7.98
N SER A 73 -14.03 -4.58 -9.15
CA SER A 73 -14.52 -3.25 -9.52
C SER A 73 -15.62 -3.40 -10.55
N ASP A 74 -16.59 -2.54 -10.46
CA ASP A 74 -17.65 -2.30 -11.46
C ASP A 74 -17.42 -0.99 -12.23
N VAL A 75 -16.29 -0.33 -11.96
CA VAL A 75 -15.92 0.97 -12.52
C VAL A 75 -14.52 0.89 -13.10
N ARG A 76 -14.33 1.26 -14.35
CA ARG A 76 -13.07 1.43 -15.09
C ARG A 76 -12.30 0.14 -15.41
N GLU A 77 -11.88 -0.65 -14.45
CA GLU A 77 -10.99 -1.80 -14.65
C GLU A 77 -11.08 -2.81 -13.49
N VAL A 78 -10.77 -4.06 -13.78
CA VAL A 78 -10.58 -5.12 -12.78
C VAL A 78 -9.11 -5.49 -12.70
N ARG A 79 -8.59 -5.60 -11.49
CA ARG A 79 -7.17 -5.91 -11.24
C ARG A 79 -7.03 -7.15 -10.40
N CYS A 80 -6.07 -7.99 -10.77
CA CYS A 80 -5.58 -9.03 -9.89
C CYS A 80 -4.10 -8.77 -9.60
N TYR A 81 -3.77 -8.63 -8.34
CA TYR A 81 -2.40 -8.50 -7.88
C TYR A 81 -1.78 -9.88 -7.71
N VAL A 82 -0.54 -10.01 -8.18
CA VAL A 82 0.29 -11.21 -8.02
C VAL A 82 1.51 -10.77 -7.23
N LEU A 83 1.49 -11.03 -5.94
CA LEU A 83 2.54 -10.65 -5.01
C LEU A 83 3.35 -11.86 -4.61
N GLY A 84 4.66 -11.72 -4.59
CA GLY A 84 5.50 -12.85 -4.23
C GLY A 84 6.96 -12.50 -4.06
N THR A 85 7.68 -13.40 -3.39
CA THR A 85 9.10 -13.23 -3.13
C THR A 85 9.82 -14.56 -3.10
N VAL A 86 11.16 -14.50 -3.24
CA VAL A 86 12.08 -15.62 -3.08
C VAL A 86 13.20 -15.19 -2.16
N HIS A 87 13.51 -16.04 -1.20
CA HIS A 87 14.65 -15.85 -0.28
C HIS A 87 15.91 -15.48 -1.09
N PRO A 88 16.64 -14.43 -0.73
CA PRO A 88 17.79 -13.95 -1.50
C PRO A 88 18.78 -15.06 -1.89
N ASP A 89 19.14 -15.95 -0.97
CA ASP A 89 20.09 -17.05 -1.19
C ASP A 89 19.54 -18.19 -2.07
N GLN A 90 18.26 -18.17 -2.37
CA GLN A 90 17.60 -19.18 -3.21
C GLN A 90 17.22 -18.63 -4.59
N ARG A 91 17.55 -17.36 -4.88
CA ARG A 91 17.34 -16.77 -6.20
C ARG A 91 18.22 -17.44 -7.26
N GLY A 92 17.84 -17.33 -8.52
CA GLY A 92 18.56 -17.94 -9.64
C GLY A 92 18.37 -19.45 -9.82
N LYS A 93 17.62 -20.13 -8.95
CA LYS A 93 17.40 -21.58 -8.94
C LYS A 93 16.06 -22.02 -9.59
N GLY A 94 15.36 -21.10 -10.28
CA GLY A 94 14.09 -21.38 -10.96
C GLY A 94 12.84 -21.25 -10.08
N ILE A 95 12.97 -21.07 -8.76
CA ILE A 95 11.84 -20.95 -7.83
C ILE A 95 10.92 -19.81 -8.25
N GLY A 96 11.47 -18.60 -8.44
CA GLY A 96 10.69 -17.41 -8.82
C GLY A 96 9.95 -17.57 -10.14
N ARG A 97 10.54 -18.29 -11.13
CA ARG A 97 9.87 -18.59 -12.40
C ARG A 97 8.61 -19.40 -12.14
N ARG A 98 8.70 -20.50 -11.39
CA ARG A 98 7.57 -21.38 -11.11
C ARG A 98 6.46 -20.67 -10.31
N LEU A 99 6.83 -19.86 -9.33
CA LEU A 99 5.89 -19.06 -8.55
C LEU A 99 5.17 -18.04 -9.46
N MET A 100 5.91 -17.36 -10.34
CA MET A 100 5.35 -16.37 -11.26
C MET A 100 4.43 -17.03 -12.30
N GLU A 101 4.82 -18.18 -12.88
CA GLU A 101 3.98 -18.95 -13.80
C GLU A 101 2.63 -19.25 -13.16
N TRP A 102 2.65 -19.82 -11.95
CA TRP A 102 1.43 -20.16 -11.21
C TRP A 102 0.60 -18.90 -10.87
N GLY A 103 1.25 -17.84 -10.34
CA GLY A 103 0.56 -16.61 -9.94
C GLY A 103 -0.15 -15.93 -11.11
N LEU A 104 0.51 -15.86 -12.28
CA LEU A 104 -0.08 -15.26 -13.47
C LEU A 104 -1.22 -16.12 -14.04
N GLU A 105 -1.09 -17.45 -14.01
CA GLU A 105 -2.16 -18.37 -14.40
C GLU A 105 -3.37 -18.21 -13.46
N ARG A 106 -3.14 -18.26 -12.15
CA ARG A 106 -4.20 -18.10 -11.14
C ARG A 106 -4.88 -16.73 -11.23
N GLY A 107 -4.12 -15.66 -11.33
CA GLY A 107 -4.66 -14.30 -11.48
C GLY A 107 -5.48 -14.14 -12.77
N THR A 108 -5.08 -14.80 -13.86
CA THR A 108 -5.85 -14.82 -15.10
C THR A 108 -7.21 -15.50 -14.90
N VAL A 109 -7.25 -16.64 -14.22
CA VAL A 109 -8.50 -17.35 -13.89
C VAL A 109 -9.42 -16.47 -13.08
N LEU A 110 -8.90 -15.78 -12.04
CA LEU A 110 -9.68 -14.87 -11.20
C LEU A 110 -10.26 -13.71 -12.00
N LEU A 111 -9.47 -13.10 -12.88
CA LEU A 111 -9.91 -12.02 -13.75
C LEU A 111 -10.99 -12.45 -14.73
N GLN A 112 -10.85 -13.63 -15.33
CA GLN A 112 -11.86 -14.17 -16.24
C GLN A 112 -13.17 -14.49 -15.52
N ALA A 113 -13.10 -14.94 -14.26
CA ALA A 113 -14.27 -15.22 -13.43
C ALA A 113 -14.98 -13.96 -12.89
N SER A 114 -14.44 -12.76 -13.08
CA SER A 114 -15.02 -11.52 -12.55
C SER A 114 -16.39 -11.14 -13.13
N GLY A 115 -16.77 -11.73 -14.25
CA GLY A 115 -18.14 -11.64 -14.82
C GLY A 115 -18.52 -10.27 -15.41
N ASN A 116 -17.57 -9.39 -15.67
CA ASN A 116 -17.81 -8.09 -16.31
C ASN A 116 -16.91 -7.88 -17.53
N ASP A 117 -17.27 -6.90 -18.37
CA ASP A 117 -16.58 -6.58 -19.64
C ASP A 117 -15.52 -5.47 -19.47
N LEU A 118 -15.19 -5.10 -18.23
CA LEU A 118 -14.16 -4.09 -17.96
C LEU A 118 -12.76 -4.59 -18.37
N PRO A 119 -11.84 -3.68 -18.70
CA PRO A 119 -10.45 -4.02 -18.92
C PRO A 119 -9.86 -4.78 -17.72
N LYS A 120 -9.12 -5.84 -17.99
CA LYS A 120 -8.59 -6.76 -16.98
C LYS A 120 -7.07 -6.74 -16.96
N TYR A 121 -6.50 -6.61 -15.77
CA TYR A 121 -5.06 -6.44 -15.59
C TYR A 121 -4.50 -7.32 -14.49
N LEU A 122 -3.41 -8.01 -14.81
CA LEU A 122 -2.49 -8.56 -13.80
C LEU A 122 -1.50 -7.47 -13.42
N ARG A 123 -1.31 -7.27 -12.12
CA ARG A 123 -0.36 -6.31 -11.57
C ARG A 123 0.62 -6.97 -10.60
N VAL A 124 1.87 -6.53 -10.70
CA VAL A 124 2.98 -6.94 -9.84
C VAL A 124 3.77 -5.70 -9.49
N ASP A 125 4.15 -5.54 -8.25
CA ASP A 125 5.07 -4.48 -7.84
C ASP A 125 6.45 -5.04 -7.47
N THR A 126 7.47 -4.23 -7.68
CA THR A 126 8.84 -4.59 -7.27
C THR A 126 9.68 -3.35 -6.98
N SER A 127 10.75 -3.54 -6.23
CA SER A 127 11.79 -2.52 -6.08
C SER A 127 12.61 -2.42 -7.37
N PRO A 128 12.97 -1.21 -7.84
CA PRO A 128 13.90 -1.05 -8.95
C PRO A 128 15.30 -1.62 -8.65
N MET A 129 15.62 -1.87 -7.39
CA MET A 129 16.85 -2.55 -6.98
C MET A 129 16.83 -4.06 -7.22
N ASN A 130 15.63 -4.67 -7.30
CA ASN A 130 15.50 -6.11 -7.55
C ASN A 130 15.55 -6.42 -9.06
N THR A 131 16.75 -6.30 -9.64
CA THR A 131 16.96 -6.55 -11.08
C THR A 131 16.61 -7.97 -11.51
N SER A 132 16.63 -8.94 -10.60
CA SER A 132 16.25 -10.32 -10.90
C SER A 132 14.72 -10.44 -11.07
N ALA A 133 13.93 -9.75 -10.26
CA ALA A 133 12.48 -9.68 -10.42
C ALA A 133 12.11 -8.92 -11.70
N ILE A 134 12.72 -7.78 -11.98
CA ILE A 134 12.49 -6.99 -13.19
C ILE A 134 12.68 -7.87 -14.45
N ARG A 135 13.82 -8.55 -14.59
CA ARG A 135 14.08 -9.44 -15.73
C ARG A 135 13.07 -10.59 -15.83
N LEU A 136 12.57 -11.05 -14.69
CA LEU A 136 11.54 -12.09 -14.66
C LEU A 136 10.22 -11.54 -15.18
N LEU A 137 9.78 -10.39 -14.69
CA LEU A 137 8.53 -9.73 -15.10
C LEU A 137 8.51 -9.44 -16.60
N GLU A 138 9.58 -8.83 -17.11
CA GLU A 138 9.74 -8.54 -18.55
C GLU A 138 9.68 -9.82 -19.41
N ARG A 139 10.30 -10.91 -18.95
CA ARG A 139 10.26 -12.21 -19.64
C ARG A 139 8.86 -12.79 -19.72
N PHE A 140 7.99 -12.50 -18.76
CA PHE A 140 6.58 -12.88 -18.75
C PHE A 140 5.67 -11.86 -19.44
N GLY A 141 6.23 -10.85 -20.12
CA GLY A 141 5.48 -9.86 -20.87
C GLY A 141 4.72 -8.87 -20.01
N LEU A 142 5.19 -8.64 -18.77
CA LEU A 142 4.72 -7.53 -17.98
C LEU A 142 5.53 -6.28 -18.33
N GLU A 143 4.86 -5.15 -18.42
CA GLU A 143 5.45 -3.86 -18.76
C GLU A 143 5.37 -2.90 -17.57
N PRO A 144 6.41 -2.06 -17.33
CA PRO A 144 6.34 -1.05 -16.29
C PRO A 144 5.31 0.02 -16.69
N ILE A 145 4.39 0.32 -15.77
CA ILE A 145 3.33 1.28 -16.05
C ILE A 145 3.34 2.48 -15.11
N TRP A 146 3.86 2.29 -13.90
CA TRP A 146 3.73 3.29 -12.85
C TRP A 146 4.86 3.24 -11.85
N TYR A 147 5.27 4.42 -11.42
CA TYR A 147 6.30 4.57 -10.39
C TYR A 147 5.67 5.24 -9.17
N PHE A 148 5.87 4.65 -8.01
CA PHE A 148 5.52 5.22 -6.72
C PHE A 148 6.78 5.62 -5.98
N SER A 149 6.70 6.73 -5.30
CA SER A 149 7.79 7.25 -4.48
C SER A 149 7.36 7.33 -3.03
N ASP A 150 8.11 6.67 -2.16
CA ASP A 150 8.02 6.97 -0.74
C ASP A 150 8.80 8.25 -0.48
N LEU A 151 8.13 9.19 0.14
CA LEU A 151 8.72 10.42 0.62
C LEU A 151 8.80 10.37 2.14
N ARG A 152 9.82 11.04 2.71
CA ARG A 152 9.91 11.22 4.16
C ARG A 152 10.29 12.65 4.53
N ALA A 153 9.77 13.11 5.67
CA ALA A 153 10.14 14.38 6.30
C ALA A 153 10.82 14.10 7.65
N ASP A 154 11.96 14.77 7.89
CA ASP A 154 12.63 14.74 9.18
C ASP A 154 11.92 15.69 10.15
N LEU A 155 11.34 15.15 11.21
CA LEU A 155 10.56 15.91 12.18
C LEU A 155 11.40 16.75 13.14
N HIS A 156 12.73 16.59 13.14
CA HIS A 156 13.63 17.49 13.87
C HIS A 156 13.92 18.78 13.09
N GLU A 157 13.62 18.79 11.79
CA GLU A 157 13.71 20.00 10.98
C GLU A 157 12.43 20.86 11.13
N PRO A 158 12.54 22.19 11.00
CA PRO A 158 11.37 23.06 10.99
C PRO A 158 10.46 22.74 9.81
N THR A 159 9.19 22.49 10.08
CA THR A 159 8.17 22.38 9.03
C THR A 159 7.64 23.76 8.69
N PRO A 160 7.55 24.15 7.42
CA PRO A 160 6.92 25.40 7.03
C PRO A 160 5.49 25.49 7.56
N ALA A 161 5.13 26.64 8.10
CA ALA A 161 3.77 26.87 8.58
C ALA A 161 2.78 26.79 7.39
N PRO A 162 1.69 26.02 7.52
CA PRO A 162 0.67 25.97 6.47
C PRO A 162 -0.06 27.32 6.37
N ARG A 163 -0.67 27.56 5.20
CA ARG A 163 -1.53 28.73 5.04
C ARG A 163 -2.72 28.66 6.01
N PRO A 164 -3.22 29.81 6.52
CA PRO A 164 -4.41 29.83 7.37
C PRO A 164 -5.60 29.13 6.71
N SER A 165 -6.38 28.41 7.53
CA SER A 165 -7.62 27.76 7.07
C SER A 165 -8.69 28.81 6.79
N VAL A 166 -9.41 28.67 5.67
CA VAL A 166 -10.55 29.51 5.34
C VAL A 166 -11.73 28.62 4.94
N GLY A 167 -12.80 28.68 5.72
CA GLY A 167 -14.03 27.94 5.48
C GLY A 167 -13.98 26.45 5.85
N PHE A 168 -12.95 26.04 6.61
CA PHE A 168 -12.87 24.69 7.18
C PHE A 168 -12.03 24.70 8.47
N ARG A 169 -12.19 23.67 9.29
CA ARG A 169 -11.37 23.40 10.48
C ARG A 169 -10.87 21.97 10.49
N ILE A 170 -9.74 21.72 11.14
CA ILE A 170 -9.22 20.37 11.35
C ILE A 170 -9.74 19.85 12.69
N VAL A 171 -10.30 18.63 12.68
CA VAL A 171 -10.81 17.94 13.86
C VAL A 171 -10.20 16.54 13.96
N PRO A 172 -10.06 15.97 15.17
CA PRO A 172 -9.63 14.59 15.34
C PRO A 172 -10.56 13.63 14.60
N TRP A 173 -10.01 12.47 14.22
CA TRP A 173 -10.78 11.37 13.66
C TRP A 173 -11.80 10.87 14.68
N ASP A 174 -13.01 10.64 14.22
CA ASP A 174 -14.10 10.04 14.98
C ASP A 174 -14.58 8.78 14.25
N LEU A 175 -14.38 7.62 14.87
CA LEU A 175 -14.81 6.33 14.31
C LEU A 175 -16.34 6.23 14.11
N ALA A 176 -17.13 7.03 14.85
CA ALA A 176 -18.59 7.11 14.62
C ALA A 176 -18.92 7.71 13.24
N ARG A 177 -18.00 8.45 12.63
CA ARG A 177 -18.16 9.05 11.30
C ARG A 177 -17.44 8.25 10.20
N ASN A 178 -17.05 6.99 10.49
CA ASN A 178 -16.18 6.21 9.61
C ASN A 178 -16.80 5.97 8.23
N GLU A 179 -18.11 5.73 8.14
CA GLU A 179 -18.79 5.54 6.85
C GLU A 179 -18.88 6.85 6.05
N GLU A 180 -19.15 7.99 6.70
CA GLU A 180 -19.09 9.30 6.06
C GLU A 180 -17.69 9.58 5.49
N ALA A 181 -16.65 9.26 6.26
CA ALA A 181 -15.27 9.39 5.84
C ALA A 181 -14.93 8.50 4.63
N ARG A 182 -15.41 7.25 4.61
CA ARG A 182 -15.25 6.35 3.46
C ARG A 182 -15.87 6.92 2.19
N LEU A 183 -17.08 7.44 2.29
CA LEU A 183 -17.77 8.06 1.16
C LEU A 183 -17.03 9.33 0.67
N ALA A 184 -16.56 10.16 1.60
CA ALA A 184 -15.76 11.34 1.27
C ALA A 184 -14.42 10.96 0.61
N LYS A 185 -13.75 9.90 1.09
CA LYS A 185 -12.55 9.34 0.45
C LYS A 185 -12.85 8.87 -0.97
N ASN A 186 -13.89 8.09 -1.17
CA ASN A 186 -14.25 7.60 -2.49
C ASN A 186 -14.55 8.75 -3.46
N ALA A 187 -15.25 9.80 -3.01
CA ALA A 187 -15.49 11.00 -3.79
C ALA A 187 -14.19 11.78 -4.10
N ALA A 188 -13.30 11.93 -3.11
CA ALA A 188 -12.03 12.63 -3.29
C ALA A 188 -11.09 11.95 -4.31
N PHE A 189 -11.18 10.63 -4.46
CA PHE A 189 -10.35 9.85 -5.36
C PHE A 189 -11.04 9.44 -6.67
N MET A 190 -12.26 9.92 -6.93
CA MET A 190 -13.02 9.56 -8.12
C MET A 190 -12.27 9.89 -9.42
N ASP A 191 -11.51 10.98 -9.44
CA ASP A 191 -10.73 11.42 -10.61
C ASP A 191 -9.30 10.84 -10.62
N HIS A 192 -8.90 10.15 -9.54
CA HIS A 192 -7.55 9.60 -9.43
C HIS A 192 -7.42 8.34 -10.28
N TRP A 193 -6.38 8.30 -11.12
CA TRP A 193 -6.10 7.14 -11.95
C TRP A 193 -5.90 5.88 -11.09
N GLY A 194 -6.46 4.76 -11.54
CA GLY A 194 -6.35 3.49 -10.83
C GLY A 194 -7.10 3.40 -9.51
N SER A 195 -7.78 4.45 -9.06
CA SER A 195 -8.60 4.38 -7.87
C SER A 195 -9.94 3.69 -8.15
N THR A 196 -10.35 2.83 -7.23
CA THR A 196 -11.68 2.21 -7.18
C THR A 196 -12.32 2.54 -5.84
N PRO A 197 -13.66 2.54 -5.75
CA PRO A 197 -14.33 2.72 -4.48
C PRO A 197 -13.87 1.70 -3.44
N THR A 198 -13.49 2.16 -2.26
CA THR A 198 -13.08 1.29 -1.15
C THR A 198 -14.33 0.67 -0.52
N ALA A 199 -14.35 -0.66 -0.41
CA ALA A 199 -15.40 -1.41 0.27
C ALA A 199 -15.39 -1.15 1.79
N PRO A 200 -16.54 -1.28 2.49
CA PRO A 200 -16.65 -1.02 3.94
C PRO A 200 -15.68 -1.88 4.78
N GLU A 201 -15.51 -3.14 4.42
CA GLU A 201 -14.67 -4.10 5.14
C GLU A 201 -13.20 -3.64 5.09
N TRP A 202 -12.70 -3.36 3.88
CA TRP A 202 -11.34 -2.87 3.71
C TRP A 202 -11.12 -1.50 4.36
N TRP A 203 -12.12 -0.61 4.30
CA TRP A 203 -12.06 0.68 4.99
C TRP A 203 -11.93 0.52 6.51
N THR A 204 -12.63 -0.46 7.07
CA THR A 204 -12.56 -0.76 8.51
C THR A 204 -11.14 -1.22 8.89
N THR A 205 -10.54 -2.12 8.12
CA THR A 205 -9.15 -2.53 8.34
C THR A 205 -8.20 -1.34 8.25
N GLN A 206 -8.35 -0.49 7.24
CA GLN A 206 -7.50 0.70 7.05
C GLN A 206 -7.61 1.72 8.19
N THR A 207 -8.77 1.84 8.83
CA THR A 207 -9.02 2.86 9.87
C THR A 207 -8.96 2.34 11.31
N SER A 208 -8.95 1.02 11.50
CA SER A 208 -9.01 0.39 12.84
C SER A 208 -8.18 -0.88 12.96
N GLY A 209 -7.56 -1.36 11.87
CA GLY A 209 -6.76 -2.57 11.83
C GLY A 209 -5.33 -2.37 12.32
N PHE A 210 -4.47 -3.36 12.02
CA PHE A 210 -3.08 -3.37 12.44
C PHE A 210 -2.35 -2.08 12.03
N GLY A 211 -1.64 -1.47 12.97
CA GLY A 211 -0.90 -0.23 12.75
C GLY A 211 -1.75 1.03 12.63
N SER A 212 -3.09 0.94 12.53
CA SER A 212 -3.96 2.11 12.44
C SER A 212 -3.89 3.00 13.68
N ARG A 213 -3.84 4.32 13.47
CA ARG A 213 -3.76 5.33 14.53
C ARG A 213 -4.86 6.38 14.34
N PRO A 214 -6.13 6.04 14.63
CA PRO A 214 -7.22 7.01 14.58
C PRO A 214 -6.98 8.21 15.50
N ASP A 215 -6.27 8.03 16.63
CA ASP A 215 -5.86 9.09 17.54
C ASP A 215 -4.81 10.06 16.97
N TRP A 216 -4.21 9.74 15.82
CA TRP A 216 -3.28 10.59 15.04
C TRP A 216 -3.84 10.94 13.67
N SER A 217 -5.07 10.58 13.40
CA SER A 217 -5.77 10.81 12.13
C SER A 217 -6.73 11.99 12.27
N TYR A 218 -7.10 12.62 11.16
CA TYR A 218 -7.84 13.87 11.19
C TYR A 218 -8.83 14.00 10.04
N PHE A 219 -9.90 14.74 10.29
CA PHE A 219 -10.78 15.29 9.26
C PHE A 219 -10.55 16.78 9.08
N ALA A 220 -10.79 17.28 7.88
CA ALA A 220 -11.12 18.65 7.60
C ALA A 220 -12.62 18.75 7.41
N VAL A 221 -13.29 19.59 8.18
CA VAL A 221 -14.75 19.77 8.08
C VAL A 221 -15.08 21.24 7.78
N ASN A 222 -16.11 21.45 6.95
CA ASN A 222 -16.61 22.78 6.63
C ASN A 222 -17.49 23.37 7.75
N ASP A 223 -18.08 24.55 7.52
CA ASP A 223 -18.93 25.21 8.50
C ASP A 223 -20.25 24.44 8.77
N ASP A 224 -20.69 23.61 7.83
CA ASP A 224 -21.85 22.71 7.98
C ASP A 224 -21.47 21.35 8.60
N ASP A 225 -20.26 21.23 9.15
CA ASP A 225 -19.68 20.01 9.75
C ASP A 225 -19.53 18.80 8.79
N GLN A 226 -19.55 19.01 7.49
CA GLN A 226 -19.33 17.96 6.49
C GLN A 226 -17.84 17.70 6.30
N ILE A 227 -17.45 16.43 6.11
CA ILE A 227 -16.06 16.04 5.83
C ILE A 227 -15.68 16.48 4.42
N VAL A 228 -14.72 17.37 4.29
CA VAL A 228 -14.19 17.89 3.02
C VAL A 228 -12.78 17.43 2.72
N GLY A 229 -12.13 16.80 3.69
CA GLY A 229 -10.82 16.16 3.56
C GLY A 229 -10.53 15.26 4.74
N HIS A 230 -9.58 14.36 4.57
CA HIS A 230 -9.17 13.41 5.60
C HIS A 230 -7.67 13.12 5.50
N LEU A 231 -7.11 12.65 6.60
CA LEU A 231 -5.77 12.10 6.70
C LEU A 231 -5.80 10.92 7.67
N ILE A 232 -5.36 9.75 7.20
CA ILE A 232 -5.23 8.53 7.97
C ILE A 232 -3.75 8.32 8.29
N THR A 233 -3.49 7.94 9.53
CA THR A 233 -2.14 7.64 10.03
C THR A 233 -2.02 6.18 10.40
N HIS A 234 -0.89 5.57 10.02
CA HIS A 234 -0.45 4.27 10.50
C HIS A 234 0.88 4.39 11.25
N ARG A 235 1.13 3.43 12.14
CA ARG A 235 2.36 3.31 12.92
C ARG A 235 2.74 1.84 13.07
N PHE A 236 3.86 1.46 12.49
CA PHE A 236 4.41 0.11 12.57
C PHE A 236 5.64 0.12 13.48
N GLU A 237 5.46 -0.25 14.75
CA GLU A 237 6.55 -0.21 15.73
C GLU A 237 7.64 -1.22 15.42
N ASN A 238 7.29 -2.32 14.78
CA ASN A 238 8.21 -3.36 14.37
C ASN A 238 9.23 -2.87 13.31
N ASP A 239 8.92 -1.80 12.59
CA ASP A 239 9.82 -1.21 11.60
C ASP A 239 10.96 -0.40 12.24
N ASP A 240 10.84 0.02 13.50
CA ASP A 240 11.78 0.96 14.14
C ASP A 240 13.21 0.45 14.18
N GLU A 241 13.42 -0.81 14.50
CA GLU A 241 14.75 -1.40 14.56
C GLU A 241 15.35 -1.49 13.17
N LEU A 242 14.61 -1.94 12.19
CA LEU A 242 15.04 -2.08 10.79
C LEU A 242 15.34 -0.72 10.15
N LEU A 243 14.49 0.27 10.40
CA LEU A 243 14.65 1.63 9.86
C LEU A 243 15.63 2.48 10.68
N GLY A 244 16.03 2.03 11.85
CA GLY A 244 16.91 2.75 12.78
C GLY A 244 16.29 4.01 13.37
N ALA A 245 14.96 4.18 13.27
CA ALA A 245 14.26 5.34 13.77
C ALA A 245 12.74 5.10 13.83
N LYS A 246 12.03 5.91 14.61
CA LYS A 246 10.57 5.90 14.72
C LYS A 246 9.92 6.67 13.56
N TYR A 247 8.98 6.02 12.88
CA TYR A 247 8.23 6.58 11.75
C TYR A 247 6.73 6.63 12.05
N ALA A 248 6.07 7.69 11.57
CA ALA A 248 4.63 7.71 11.37
C ALA A 248 4.36 7.76 9.86
N TRP A 249 3.36 6.99 9.41
CA TRP A 249 2.97 6.91 8.01
C TRP A 249 1.67 7.64 7.77
N ILE A 250 1.65 8.56 6.81
CA ILE A 250 0.40 9.08 6.24
C ILE A 250 -0.02 8.05 5.19
N ASP A 251 -0.95 7.18 5.58
CA ASP A 251 -1.44 6.08 4.77
C ASP A 251 -2.38 6.55 3.66
N ASN A 252 -3.27 7.47 4.01
CA ASN A 252 -4.21 8.03 3.05
C ASN A 252 -4.48 9.50 3.35
N ILE A 253 -4.49 10.32 2.31
CA ILE A 253 -4.87 11.73 2.39
C ILE A 253 -5.70 12.13 1.19
N GLY A 254 -6.86 12.70 1.42
CA GLY A 254 -7.78 13.12 0.36
C GLY A 254 -8.42 14.47 0.64
N THR A 255 -8.79 15.15 -0.44
CA THR A 255 -9.57 16.41 -0.40
C THR A 255 -10.59 16.38 -1.52
N LEU A 256 -11.86 16.66 -1.19
CA LEU A 256 -12.93 16.76 -2.17
C LEU A 256 -12.57 17.77 -3.27
N ALA A 257 -12.97 17.48 -4.50
CA ALA A 257 -12.56 18.26 -5.68
C ALA A 257 -12.82 19.78 -5.54
N GLU A 258 -13.98 20.16 -5.05
CA GLU A 258 -14.39 21.55 -4.83
C GLU A 258 -13.65 22.27 -3.69
N TRP A 259 -12.93 21.49 -2.83
CA TRP A 259 -12.11 22.00 -1.73
C TRP A 259 -10.62 22.01 -2.03
N ARG A 260 -10.21 21.52 -3.19
CA ARG A 260 -8.81 21.56 -3.63
C ARG A 260 -8.33 23.00 -3.84
N GLY A 261 -7.01 23.20 -3.68
CA GLY A 261 -6.39 24.54 -3.80
C GLY A 261 -6.64 25.50 -2.64
N ARG A 262 -7.44 25.10 -1.64
CA ARG A 262 -7.75 25.93 -0.45
C ARG A 262 -6.86 25.64 0.75
N GLY A 263 -5.83 24.79 0.62
CA GLY A 263 -4.88 24.48 1.68
C GLY A 263 -5.31 23.35 2.63
N VAL A 264 -6.41 22.63 2.34
CA VAL A 264 -6.94 21.54 3.20
C VAL A 264 -5.87 20.50 3.48
N ALA A 265 -5.26 19.91 2.43
CA ALA A 265 -4.23 18.89 2.59
C ALA A 265 -3.00 19.42 3.36
N SER A 266 -2.56 20.68 3.11
CA SER A 266 -1.45 21.30 3.85
C SER A 266 -1.73 21.41 5.34
N GLN A 267 -2.95 21.77 5.72
CA GLN A 267 -3.36 21.89 7.12
C GLN A 267 -3.46 20.54 7.80
N LEU A 268 -4.05 19.53 7.13
CA LEU A 268 -4.11 18.14 7.62
C LEU A 268 -2.71 17.62 7.91
N ILE A 269 -1.79 17.72 6.94
CA ILE A 269 -0.41 17.27 7.10
C ILE A 269 0.28 18.02 8.23
N ALA A 270 0.22 19.34 8.27
CA ALA A 270 0.89 20.12 9.32
C ALA A 270 0.38 19.76 10.72
N THR A 271 -0.92 19.51 10.87
CA THR A 271 -1.52 19.02 12.12
C THR A 271 -0.96 17.66 12.50
N ALA A 272 -0.94 16.72 11.55
CA ALA A 272 -0.39 15.37 11.75
C ALA A 272 1.11 15.43 12.11
N LEU A 273 1.93 16.18 11.36
CA LEU A 273 3.37 16.34 11.66
C LEU A 273 3.61 16.92 13.07
N THR A 274 2.75 17.84 13.52
CA THR A 274 2.82 18.38 14.89
C THR A 274 2.54 17.29 15.93
N LYS A 275 1.51 16.47 15.70
CA LYS A 275 1.18 15.33 16.54
C LYS A 275 2.32 14.31 16.57
N TYR A 276 2.84 13.91 15.41
CA TYR A 276 3.94 12.94 15.31
C TYR A 276 5.20 13.38 16.06
N ARG A 277 5.52 14.68 15.96
CA ARG A 277 6.64 15.26 16.70
C ARG A 277 6.42 15.19 18.20
N ALA A 278 5.21 15.49 18.68
CA ALA A 278 4.84 15.40 20.10
C ALA A 278 4.91 13.95 20.63
N GLU A 279 4.64 12.96 19.78
CA GLU A 279 4.74 11.53 20.09
C GLU A 279 6.18 10.96 19.93
N GLY A 280 7.15 11.81 19.63
CA GLY A 280 8.56 11.42 19.55
C GLY A 280 8.94 10.66 18.27
N MET A 281 8.17 10.82 17.20
CA MET A 281 8.55 10.29 15.89
C MET A 281 9.73 11.07 15.33
N ARG A 282 10.67 10.36 14.71
CA ARG A 282 11.81 10.96 14.00
C ARG A 282 11.43 11.40 12.60
N PHE A 283 10.63 10.57 11.93
CA PHE A 283 10.22 10.82 10.55
C PHE A 283 8.70 10.68 10.39
N ALA A 284 8.16 11.45 9.45
CA ALA A 284 6.90 11.18 8.81
C ALA A 284 7.16 10.66 7.40
N ALA A 285 6.43 9.65 6.96
CA ALA A 285 6.55 9.08 5.62
C ALA A 285 5.18 8.99 4.95
N LEU A 286 5.18 8.96 3.63
CA LEU A 286 4.00 8.72 2.79
C LEU A 286 4.46 8.15 1.45
N ASP A 287 3.56 7.48 0.74
CA ASP A 287 3.74 7.15 -0.65
C ASP A 287 2.98 8.11 -1.57
N VAL A 288 3.52 8.34 -2.75
CA VAL A 288 2.90 9.17 -3.77
C VAL A 288 3.17 8.60 -5.16
N ASP A 289 2.15 8.65 -5.98
CA ASP A 289 2.28 8.44 -7.41
C ASP A 289 3.18 9.52 -8.03
N SER A 290 4.31 9.10 -8.59
CA SER A 290 5.32 10.00 -9.18
C SER A 290 4.79 10.82 -10.37
N ALA A 291 3.73 10.34 -11.03
CA ALA A 291 3.08 11.01 -12.16
C ALA A 291 1.76 11.72 -11.78
N ASN A 292 1.48 11.87 -10.48
CA ASN A 292 0.22 12.45 -10.02
C ASN A 292 0.00 13.86 -10.58
N PRO A 293 -1.03 14.08 -11.43
CA PRO A 293 -1.27 15.35 -12.10
C PRO A 293 -1.75 16.47 -11.14
N THR A 294 -2.16 16.13 -9.92
CA THR A 294 -2.66 17.11 -8.93
C THR A 294 -1.58 17.98 -8.32
N GLY A 295 -0.30 17.69 -8.60
CA GLY A 295 0.83 18.41 -8.00
C GLY A 295 1.10 18.04 -6.55
N ALA A 296 0.61 16.88 -6.09
CA ALA A 296 0.78 16.39 -4.73
C ALA A 296 2.26 16.32 -4.32
N PHE A 297 3.14 15.89 -5.22
CA PHE A 297 4.57 15.83 -4.98
C PHE A 297 5.15 17.18 -4.54
N ARG A 298 4.80 18.27 -5.26
CA ARG A 298 5.25 19.63 -4.89
C ARG A 298 4.69 20.08 -3.54
N LEU A 299 3.45 19.69 -3.21
CA LEU A 299 2.88 19.97 -1.92
C LEU A 299 3.72 19.32 -0.81
N TYR A 300 4.03 18.03 -0.95
CA TYR A 300 4.82 17.30 0.04
C TYR A 300 6.23 17.89 0.17
N GLU A 301 6.91 18.20 -0.95
CA GLU A 301 8.21 18.87 -0.93
C GLU A 301 8.18 20.20 -0.17
N SER A 302 7.09 21.00 -0.36
CA SER A 302 6.91 22.28 0.33
C SER A 302 6.72 22.13 1.84
N LEU A 303 6.33 20.95 2.31
CA LEU A 303 6.15 20.57 3.73
C LEU A 303 7.36 19.84 4.31
N GLY A 304 8.47 19.75 3.56
CA GLY A 304 9.72 19.17 4.03
C GLY A 304 9.92 17.71 3.67
N PHE A 305 9.00 17.09 2.95
CA PHE A 305 9.19 15.72 2.49
C PHE A 305 10.24 15.67 1.36
N ARG A 306 11.01 14.59 1.33
CA ARG A 306 12.03 14.33 0.31
C ARG A 306 11.92 12.89 -0.14
N LEU A 307 12.28 12.63 -1.41
CA LEU A 307 12.34 11.28 -1.97
C LEU A 307 13.23 10.40 -1.08
N TRP A 308 12.71 9.24 -0.73
CA TRP A 308 13.42 8.24 0.05
C TRP A 308 13.66 6.94 -0.71
N ARG A 309 12.62 6.39 -1.35
CA ARG A 309 12.72 5.17 -2.16
C ARG A 309 11.64 5.14 -3.23
N GLU A 310 11.81 4.27 -4.22
CA GLU A 310 10.88 4.13 -5.33
C GLU A 310 10.43 2.68 -5.49
N PHE A 311 9.21 2.51 -6.03
CA PHE A 311 8.65 1.24 -6.44
C PHE A 311 8.13 1.35 -7.86
N VAL A 312 8.13 0.24 -8.58
CA VAL A 312 7.62 0.17 -9.94
C VAL A 312 6.54 -0.89 -10.02
N HIS A 313 5.39 -0.48 -10.57
CA HIS A 313 4.30 -1.39 -10.88
C HIS A 313 4.41 -1.85 -12.32
N TYR A 314 4.36 -3.16 -12.49
CA TYR A 314 4.31 -3.83 -13.78
C TYR A 314 2.91 -4.35 -14.03
N GLN A 315 2.50 -4.34 -15.30
CA GLN A 315 1.17 -4.77 -15.71
C GLN A 315 1.23 -5.66 -16.93
N ARG A 316 0.29 -6.59 -17.00
CA ARG A 316 -0.04 -7.32 -18.21
C ARG A 316 -1.55 -7.26 -18.44
N VAL A 317 -1.93 -6.87 -19.67
CA VAL A 317 -3.34 -6.88 -20.10
C VAL A 317 -3.79 -8.34 -20.28
N ILE A 318 -4.97 -8.67 -19.79
CA ILE A 318 -5.63 -9.94 -20.04
C ILE A 318 -6.74 -9.68 -21.04
N SER A 319 -6.54 -10.22 -22.25
CA SER A 319 -7.58 -10.16 -23.29
C SER A 319 -8.84 -10.89 -22.82
N ALA A 320 -10.00 -10.34 -23.19
CA ALA A 320 -11.30 -10.96 -22.93
C ALA A 320 -11.42 -12.34 -23.57
#